data_d40da92fe7014749380c076324691fe2
#
_entry.id   d40da92fe7014749380c076324691fe2
#
_cell.length_a   1.000
_cell.length_b   1.000
_cell.length_c   1.000
_cell.angle_alpha   90.00
_cell.angle_beta   90.00
_cell.angle_gamma   90.00
#
_symmetry.space_group_name_H-M   'P 1'
#
loop_
_entity.id
_entity.type
_entity.pdbx_description
1 polymer ?
#
loop_
_entity_poly.entity_id
_entity_poly.type
_entity_poly.pdbx_seq_one_letter_code
_entity_poly.pdbx_strand_id
1 'polypeptide(L)'
;LVGSEMCIRDRPTLVGTISVEISELLSRMLKRKNIPHNVLNAKQHKSEAEVVARAGQKGAVTIATNMAGRGTDIKLAEGIKELGGLHIIGTERHESRRIDLQLRGRSGRQGDNGSSRFYLSLEDDLMRLFSSDKVAAIMDRMGIEEGEVISARMVTRAISNAQKKVEVRNFGIRKHLLEYDDVMNQQRQVVYDLRNQALAGENMQEGVCLLYTSPSPRDPKS
;
A
#
# COMPACT_ATOMS: atom_id res chain seq x y z
N LEU A 1 -12.24 9.63 -17.23
CA LEU A 1 -11.11 10.58 -17.19
C LEU A 1 -11.48 11.96 -17.73
N VAL A 2 -12.77 12.19 -18.07
CA VAL A 2 -13.26 13.50 -18.51
C VAL A 2 -13.10 14.48 -17.34
N GLY A 3 -12.37 15.57 -17.55
CA GLY A 3 -12.05 16.57 -16.51
C GLY A 3 -10.62 16.50 -15.96
N SER A 4 -9.89 15.40 -16.16
CA SER A 4 -8.46 15.33 -15.84
C SER A 4 -7.56 15.77 -17.00
N GLU A 5 -8.09 15.88 -18.22
CA GLU A 5 -7.31 16.29 -19.41
C GLU A 5 -6.79 17.72 -19.29
N MET A 6 -7.58 18.66 -18.74
CA MET A 6 -7.10 20.02 -18.47
C MET A 6 -6.00 20.05 -17.39
N CYS A 7 -6.11 19.17 -16.38
CA CYS A 7 -5.10 19.09 -15.34
C CYS A 7 -3.77 18.51 -15.86
N ILE A 8 -3.81 17.56 -16.79
CA ILE A 8 -2.64 16.90 -17.36
C ILE A 8 -1.84 17.85 -18.26
N ARG A 9 -2.51 18.78 -18.95
CA ARG A 9 -1.84 19.71 -19.88
C ARG A 9 -0.98 20.76 -19.18
N ASP A 10 -1.40 21.24 -18.02
CA ASP A 10 -0.81 22.41 -17.38
C ASP A 10 -0.05 22.08 -16.09
N ARG A 11 -0.37 20.98 -15.42
CA ARG A 11 0.21 20.60 -14.14
C ARG A 11 0.89 19.24 -14.20
N PRO A 12 1.96 18.99 -13.43
CA PRO A 12 2.49 17.66 -13.24
C PRO A 12 1.43 16.75 -12.60
N THR A 13 1.30 15.56 -13.14
CA THR A 13 0.32 14.57 -12.69
C THR A 13 1.01 13.27 -12.30
N LEU A 14 0.78 12.82 -11.08
CA LEU A 14 1.25 11.54 -10.56
C LEU A 14 0.08 10.57 -10.48
N VAL A 15 0.14 9.47 -11.22
CA VAL A 15 -0.88 8.43 -11.23
C VAL A 15 -0.40 7.27 -10.34
N GLY A 16 -1.07 7.08 -9.21
CA GLY A 16 -0.79 5.98 -8.28
C GLY A 16 -1.57 4.73 -8.64
N THR A 17 -0.86 3.61 -8.77
CA THR A 17 -1.42 2.27 -9.03
C THR A 17 -1.06 1.31 -7.90
N ILE A 18 -1.90 0.31 -7.65
CA ILE A 18 -1.65 -0.69 -6.59
C ILE A 18 -0.62 -1.72 -7.05
N SER A 19 -0.70 -2.18 -8.29
CA SER A 19 0.16 -3.22 -8.83
C SER A 19 1.01 -2.76 -10.01
N VAL A 20 2.08 -3.50 -10.28
CA VAL A 20 2.94 -3.29 -11.45
C VAL A 20 2.16 -3.57 -12.74
N GLU A 21 1.31 -4.59 -12.73
CA GLU A 21 0.49 -5.00 -13.89
C GLU A 21 -0.46 -3.87 -14.32
N ILE A 22 -1.15 -3.25 -13.37
CA ILE A 22 -2.03 -2.10 -13.63
C ILE A 22 -1.21 -0.92 -14.16
N SER A 23 0.00 -0.68 -13.64
CA SER A 23 0.87 0.37 -14.14
C SER A 23 1.28 0.17 -15.60
N GLU A 24 1.58 -1.09 -15.97
CA GLU A 24 1.93 -1.45 -17.35
C GLU A 24 0.71 -1.39 -18.29
N LEU A 25 -0.47 -1.82 -17.81
CA LEU A 25 -1.73 -1.70 -18.56
C LEU A 25 -2.06 -0.23 -18.86
N LEU A 26 -2.01 0.61 -17.83
CA LEU A 26 -2.26 2.05 -17.96
C LEU A 26 -1.25 2.71 -18.90
N SER A 27 0.04 2.34 -18.81
CA SER A 27 1.08 2.81 -19.73
C SER A 27 0.74 2.45 -21.19
N ARG A 28 0.29 1.22 -21.46
CA ARG A 28 -0.14 0.83 -22.82
C ARG A 28 -1.33 1.66 -23.30
N MET A 29 -2.30 1.93 -22.41
CA MET A 29 -3.46 2.75 -22.76
C MET A 29 -3.08 4.20 -23.07
N LEU A 30 -2.18 4.81 -22.28
CA LEU A 30 -1.69 6.17 -22.50
C LEU A 30 -0.85 6.28 -23.80
N LYS A 31 -0.05 5.26 -24.11
CA LYS A 31 0.68 5.17 -25.39
C LYS A 31 -0.27 5.16 -26.59
N ARG A 32 -1.36 4.40 -26.52
CA ARG A 32 -2.40 4.38 -27.56
C ARG A 32 -3.08 5.75 -27.76
N LYS A 33 -3.15 6.53 -26.69
CA LYS A 33 -3.72 7.89 -26.71
C LYS A 33 -2.68 8.97 -27.04
N ASN A 34 -1.44 8.57 -27.35
CA ASN A 34 -0.30 9.49 -27.60
C ASN A 34 -0.03 10.48 -26.45
N ILE A 35 -0.26 10.06 -25.20
CA ILE A 35 0.05 10.86 -24.01
C ILE A 35 1.46 10.48 -23.53
N PRO A 36 2.44 11.43 -23.59
CA PRO A 36 3.79 11.19 -23.09
C PRO A 36 3.75 10.97 -21.58
N HIS A 37 4.39 9.91 -21.09
CA HIS A 37 4.42 9.57 -19.69
C HIS A 37 5.65 8.78 -19.31
N ASN A 38 6.02 8.83 -18.04
CA ASN A 38 7.07 8.02 -17.42
C ASN A 38 6.44 6.96 -16.50
N VAL A 39 7.09 5.80 -16.39
CA VAL A 39 6.65 4.73 -15.48
C VAL A 39 7.71 4.52 -14.42
N LEU A 40 7.28 4.59 -13.18
CA LEU A 40 8.10 4.38 -11.99
C LEU A 40 7.63 3.10 -11.30
N ASN A 41 8.32 2.00 -11.53
CA ASN A 41 8.01 0.71 -10.91
C ASN A 41 9.27 0.02 -10.38
N ALA A 42 9.09 -1.01 -9.57
CA ALA A 42 10.18 -1.75 -8.93
C ALA A 42 11.17 -2.43 -9.91
N LYS A 43 10.84 -2.51 -11.19
CA LYS A 43 11.70 -3.12 -12.22
C LYS A 43 12.78 -2.16 -12.75
N GLN A 44 12.69 -0.85 -12.50
CA GLN A 44 13.52 0.19 -13.13
C GLN A 44 14.27 1.08 -12.12
N HIS A 45 14.95 0.47 -11.15
CA HIS A 45 15.66 1.21 -10.08
C HIS A 45 16.73 2.18 -10.57
N LYS A 46 17.42 1.89 -11.69
CA LYS A 46 18.54 2.73 -12.17
C LYS A 46 18.11 4.11 -12.70
N SER A 47 16.87 4.26 -13.18
CA SER A 47 16.35 5.51 -13.73
C SER A 47 15.37 6.22 -12.77
N GLU A 48 15.16 5.68 -11.56
CA GLU A 48 14.17 6.20 -10.63
C GLU A 48 14.41 7.67 -10.27
N ALA A 49 15.64 8.03 -9.94
CA ALA A 49 16.00 9.40 -9.58
C ALA A 49 15.76 10.41 -10.73
N GLU A 50 16.05 10.01 -11.96
CA GLU A 50 15.83 10.86 -13.13
C GLU A 50 14.34 11.04 -13.43
N VAL A 51 13.56 9.97 -13.32
CA VAL A 51 12.10 10.01 -13.53
C VAL A 51 11.45 10.89 -12.47
N VAL A 52 11.87 10.78 -11.22
CA VAL A 52 11.35 11.61 -10.11
C VAL A 52 11.73 13.07 -10.31
N ALA A 53 12.96 13.38 -10.76
CA ALA A 53 13.39 14.74 -11.03
C ALA A 53 12.55 15.41 -12.14
N ARG A 54 12.07 14.63 -13.12
CA ARG A 54 11.20 15.14 -14.20
C ARG A 54 9.72 15.18 -13.81
N ALA A 55 9.30 14.42 -12.78
CA ALA A 55 7.90 14.30 -12.40
C ALA A 55 7.25 15.61 -11.94
N GLY A 56 8.04 16.62 -11.54
CA GLY A 56 7.56 17.94 -11.13
C GLY A 56 7.50 18.99 -12.24
N GLN A 57 7.80 18.62 -13.49
CA GLN A 57 7.78 19.55 -14.63
C GLN A 57 6.36 19.75 -15.18
N LYS A 58 6.14 20.87 -15.85
CA LYS A 58 4.85 21.19 -16.49
C LYS A 58 4.43 20.10 -17.46
N GLY A 59 3.19 19.63 -17.32
CA GLY A 59 2.61 18.60 -18.19
C GLY A 59 3.22 17.20 -18.05
N ALA A 60 4.11 16.98 -17.08
CA ALA A 60 4.70 15.67 -16.84
C ALA A 60 3.65 14.72 -16.29
N VAL A 61 3.49 13.55 -16.91
CA VAL A 61 2.65 12.46 -16.42
C VAL A 61 3.56 11.32 -15.96
N THR A 62 3.44 10.95 -14.69
CA THR A 62 4.24 9.86 -14.10
C THR A 62 3.30 8.81 -13.50
N ILE A 63 3.42 7.57 -13.94
CA ILE A 63 2.72 6.44 -13.35
C ILE A 63 3.66 5.84 -12.30
N ALA A 64 3.20 5.72 -11.06
CA ALA A 64 3.99 5.15 -9.96
C ALA A 64 3.21 4.09 -9.21
N THR A 65 3.83 2.96 -8.91
CA THR A 65 3.28 2.05 -7.91
C THR A 65 3.45 2.64 -6.51
N ASN A 66 2.63 2.23 -5.56
CA ASN A 66 2.61 2.79 -4.19
C ASN A 66 3.98 2.78 -3.49
N MET A 67 4.82 1.79 -3.80
CA MET A 67 6.15 1.62 -3.20
C MET A 67 7.24 2.39 -3.95
N ALA A 68 7.07 2.66 -5.24
CA ALA A 68 8.06 3.34 -6.07
C ALA A 68 8.18 4.82 -5.70
N GLY A 69 9.40 5.35 -5.66
CA GLY A 69 9.69 6.72 -5.25
C GLY A 69 9.41 7.02 -3.76
N ARG A 70 9.33 5.99 -2.91
CA ARG A 70 9.15 6.20 -1.47
C ARG A 70 10.40 6.84 -0.87
N GLY A 71 10.19 7.93 -0.11
CA GLY A 71 11.31 8.67 0.49
C GLY A 71 11.92 9.74 -0.42
N THR A 72 11.54 9.77 -1.70
CA THR A 72 12.01 10.78 -2.64
C THR A 72 10.99 11.92 -2.75
N ASP A 73 11.49 13.15 -2.75
CA ASP A 73 10.65 14.34 -2.89
C ASP A 73 10.56 14.78 -4.34
N ILE A 74 9.33 15.05 -4.81
CA ILE A 74 9.09 15.58 -6.17
C ILE A 74 9.20 17.10 -6.09
N LYS A 75 10.30 17.65 -6.59
CA LYS A 75 10.50 19.10 -6.66
C LYS A 75 9.69 19.67 -7.83
N LEU A 76 8.85 20.66 -7.53
CA LEU A 76 8.05 21.35 -8.52
C LEU A 76 8.92 22.38 -9.26
N ALA A 77 8.76 22.46 -10.58
CA ALA A 77 9.37 23.52 -11.40
C ALA A 77 8.75 24.89 -11.08
N GLU A 78 9.43 25.95 -11.49
CA GLU A 78 8.95 27.32 -11.32
C GLU A 78 7.57 27.51 -11.99
N GLY A 79 6.68 28.29 -11.34
CA GLY A 79 5.33 28.56 -11.82
C GLY A 79 4.31 27.44 -11.61
N ILE A 80 4.73 26.22 -11.26
CA ILE A 80 3.81 25.09 -11.04
C ILE A 80 3.00 25.27 -9.75
N LYS A 81 3.55 25.91 -8.73
CA LYS A 81 2.84 26.20 -7.48
C LYS A 81 1.61 27.06 -7.70
N GLU A 82 1.70 28.02 -8.57
CA GLU A 82 0.63 28.96 -8.95
C GLU A 82 -0.47 28.27 -9.75
N LEU A 83 -0.11 27.28 -10.56
CA LEU A 83 -1.05 26.42 -11.30
C LEU A 83 -1.77 25.40 -10.41
N GLY A 84 -1.48 25.34 -9.10
CA GLY A 84 -2.10 24.43 -8.15
C GLY A 84 -1.26 23.20 -7.82
N GLY A 85 0.03 23.20 -8.17
CA GLY A 85 1.02 22.20 -7.77
C GLY A 85 0.80 20.80 -8.37
N LEU A 86 1.33 19.78 -7.70
CA LEU A 86 1.23 18.39 -8.14
C LEU A 86 -0.20 17.86 -8.02
N HIS A 87 -0.72 17.30 -9.11
CA HIS A 87 -2.00 16.59 -9.11
C HIS A 87 -1.79 15.07 -8.95
N ILE A 88 -2.49 14.47 -8.00
CA ILE A 88 -2.43 13.03 -7.76
C ILE A 88 -3.72 12.37 -8.21
N ILE A 89 -3.59 11.33 -9.01
CA ILE A 89 -4.68 10.45 -9.43
C ILE A 89 -4.44 9.08 -8.81
N GLY A 90 -5.35 8.58 -7.98
CA GLY A 90 -5.39 7.20 -7.54
C GLY A 90 -6.34 6.40 -8.43
N THR A 91 -5.89 5.28 -8.98
CA THR A 91 -6.73 4.42 -9.83
C THR A 91 -7.61 3.49 -9.01
N GLU A 92 -7.23 3.24 -7.76
CA GLU A 92 -7.92 2.36 -6.82
C GLU A 92 -7.66 2.81 -5.39
N ARG A 93 -8.44 2.30 -4.43
CA ARG A 93 -8.16 2.43 -3.01
C ARG A 93 -7.36 1.22 -2.52
N HIS A 94 -6.35 1.51 -1.75
CA HIS A 94 -5.59 0.47 -1.06
C HIS A 94 -6.39 -0.10 0.12
N GLU A 95 -6.08 -1.34 0.52
CA GLU A 95 -6.66 -1.96 1.71
C GLU A 95 -6.40 -1.16 3.00
N SER A 96 -5.28 -0.45 3.07
CA SER A 96 -4.91 0.38 4.20
C SER A 96 -5.03 1.87 3.86
N ARG A 97 -5.83 2.58 4.65
CA ARG A 97 -5.99 4.04 4.55
C ARG A 97 -4.65 4.78 4.65
N ARG A 98 -3.71 4.24 5.42
CA ARG A 98 -2.36 4.82 5.57
C ARG A 98 -1.63 4.91 4.24
N ILE A 99 -1.77 3.92 3.35
CA ILE A 99 -1.11 3.90 2.05
C ILE A 99 -1.74 4.94 1.11
N ASP A 100 -3.06 5.09 1.14
CA ASP A 100 -3.74 6.16 0.41
C ASP A 100 -3.27 7.55 0.87
N LEU A 101 -3.09 7.74 2.17
CA LEU A 101 -2.55 8.98 2.73
C LEU A 101 -1.08 9.21 2.33
N GLN A 102 -0.28 8.16 2.22
CA GLN A 102 1.11 8.25 1.71
C GLN A 102 1.14 8.69 0.25
N LEU A 103 0.23 8.17 -0.58
CA LEU A 103 0.10 8.62 -1.97
C LEU A 103 -0.32 10.09 -2.02
N ARG A 104 -1.36 10.47 -1.29
CA ARG A 104 -1.83 11.86 -1.19
C ARG A 104 -0.75 12.82 -0.67
N GLY A 105 0.04 12.37 0.30
CA GLY A 105 1.13 13.14 0.90
C GLY A 105 2.34 13.34 -0.02
N ARG A 106 2.30 12.88 -1.27
CA ARG A 106 3.30 13.24 -2.27
C ARG A 106 3.04 14.61 -2.88
N SER A 107 1.81 15.15 -2.79
CA SER A 107 1.48 16.53 -3.11
C SER A 107 1.40 17.39 -1.86
N GLY A 108 1.47 18.70 -2.03
CA GLY A 108 1.34 19.65 -0.93
C GLY A 108 2.51 19.63 0.05
N ARG A 109 3.69 19.16 -0.37
CA ARG A 109 4.90 19.17 0.47
C ARG A 109 5.47 20.57 0.58
N GLN A 110 6.14 20.85 1.69
CA GLN A 110 6.82 22.13 1.95
C GLN A 110 5.89 23.37 1.86
N GLY A 111 4.59 23.19 2.10
CA GLY A 111 3.59 24.27 2.00
C GLY A 111 3.12 24.55 0.58
N ASP A 112 3.51 23.73 -0.41
CA ASP A 112 3.06 23.86 -1.78
C ASP A 112 1.59 23.49 -1.93
N ASN A 113 0.92 24.10 -2.89
CA ASN A 113 -0.40 23.68 -3.30
C ASN A 113 -0.35 22.27 -3.92
N GLY A 114 -1.46 21.55 -3.82
CA GLY A 114 -1.59 20.23 -4.44
C GLY A 114 -3.03 19.75 -4.42
N SER A 115 -3.34 18.80 -5.27
CA SER A 115 -4.68 18.21 -5.31
C SER A 115 -4.60 16.70 -5.52
N SER A 116 -5.61 15.98 -5.04
CA SER A 116 -5.69 14.55 -5.23
C SER A 116 -7.11 14.11 -5.56
N ARG A 117 -7.25 13.18 -6.49
CA ARG A 117 -8.53 12.56 -6.86
C ARG A 117 -8.34 11.05 -7.00
N PHE A 118 -9.29 10.30 -6.46
CA PHE A 118 -9.35 8.85 -6.63
C PHE A 118 -10.50 8.49 -7.55
N TYR A 119 -10.22 7.64 -8.52
CA TYR A 119 -11.19 7.02 -9.40
C TYR A 119 -11.32 5.57 -8.98
N LEU A 120 -12.52 5.12 -8.69
CA LEU A 120 -12.78 3.80 -8.12
C LEU A 120 -13.84 3.11 -8.96
N SER A 121 -13.71 1.79 -9.09
CA SER A 121 -14.75 0.93 -9.60
C SER A 121 -15.45 0.23 -8.42
N LEU A 122 -16.72 -0.07 -8.60
CA LEU A 122 -17.45 -0.93 -7.65
C LEU A 122 -17.01 -2.39 -7.77
N GLU A 123 -16.31 -2.73 -8.84
CA GLU A 123 -15.71 -4.03 -9.08
C GLU A 123 -14.33 -4.19 -8.43
N ASP A 124 -13.75 -3.10 -7.87
CA ASP A 124 -12.48 -3.16 -7.15
C ASP A 124 -12.57 -4.15 -5.99
N ASP A 125 -11.50 -4.90 -5.74
CA ASP A 125 -11.46 -5.97 -4.73
C ASP A 125 -11.91 -5.51 -3.35
N LEU A 126 -11.54 -4.30 -2.95
CA LEU A 126 -11.98 -3.70 -1.69
C LEU A 126 -13.51 -3.57 -1.62
N MET A 127 -14.16 -3.20 -2.72
CA MET A 127 -15.61 -3.03 -2.79
C MET A 127 -16.31 -4.39 -2.85
N ARG A 128 -15.79 -5.34 -3.62
CA ARG A 128 -16.34 -6.70 -3.73
C ARG A 128 -16.35 -7.42 -2.39
N LEU A 129 -15.29 -7.29 -1.58
CA LEU A 129 -15.15 -7.99 -0.31
C LEU A 129 -16.06 -7.46 0.81
N PHE A 130 -16.41 -6.16 0.79
CA PHE A 130 -17.01 -5.54 1.99
C PHE A 130 -18.27 -4.70 1.74
N SER A 131 -18.65 -4.45 0.51
CA SER A 131 -19.73 -3.49 0.21
C SER A 131 -20.67 -3.89 -0.92
N SER A 132 -20.44 -5.01 -1.62
CA SER A 132 -21.14 -5.36 -2.85
C SER A 132 -22.67 -5.29 -2.73
N ASP A 133 -23.24 -5.96 -1.72
CA ASP A 133 -24.71 -6.10 -1.63
C ASP A 133 -25.42 -4.80 -1.24
N LYS A 134 -24.81 -4.02 -0.34
CA LYS A 134 -25.40 -2.75 0.13
C LYS A 134 -25.25 -1.64 -0.91
N VAL A 135 -24.12 -1.62 -1.60
CA VAL A 135 -23.86 -0.61 -2.64
C VAL A 135 -24.69 -0.91 -3.88
N ALA A 136 -24.80 -2.18 -4.29
CA ALA A 136 -25.69 -2.59 -5.38
C ALA A 136 -27.15 -2.21 -5.10
N ALA A 137 -27.66 -2.51 -3.91
CA ALA A 137 -29.03 -2.15 -3.52
C ALA A 137 -29.28 -0.62 -3.48
N ILE A 138 -28.24 0.18 -3.20
CA ILE A 138 -28.35 1.65 -3.25
C ILE A 138 -28.36 2.14 -4.70
N MET A 139 -27.56 1.54 -5.56
CA MET A 139 -27.51 1.88 -6.99
C MET A 139 -28.83 1.57 -7.70
N ASP A 140 -29.39 0.40 -7.45
CA ASP A 140 -30.69 0.00 -7.98
C ASP A 140 -31.81 0.99 -7.56
N ARG A 141 -31.74 1.47 -6.31
CA ARG A 141 -32.69 2.49 -5.81
C ARG A 141 -32.52 3.87 -6.42
N MET A 142 -31.28 4.23 -6.79
CA MET A 142 -30.97 5.55 -7.37
C MET A 142 -31.14 5.59 -8.89
N GLY A 143 -31.38 4.44 -9.54
CA GLY A 143 -31.56 4.37 -10.99
C GLY A 143 -30.33 4.82 -11.77
N ILE A 144 -29.13 4.55 -11.25
CA ILE A 144 -27.86 4.97 -11.87
C ILE A 144 -27.54 3.99 -13.00
N GLU A 145 -27.33 4.53 -14.21
CA GLU A 145 -26.94 3.74 -15.38
C GLU A 145 -25.47 3.33 -15.32
N GLU A 146 -25.15 2.21 -16.01
CA GLU A 146 -23.75 1.75 -16.15
C GLU A 146 -22.88 2.85 -16.79
N GLY A 147 -21.76 3.17 -16.13
CA GLY A 147 -20.80 4.17 -16.61
C GLY A 147 -21.01 5.58 -16.04
N GLU A 148 -22.03 5.82 -15.25
CA GLU A 148 -22.25 7.11 -14.62
C GLU A 148 -21.32 7.34 -13.42
N VAL A 149 -20.80 8.58 -13.28
CA VAL A 149 -19.88 8.96 -12.20
C VAL A 149 -20.64 9.24 -10.91
N ILE A 150 -20.51 8.36 -9.95
CA ILE A 150 -21.16 8.48 -8.65
C ILE A 150 -20.30 9.31 -7.69
N SER A 151 -20.76 10.48 -7.29
CA SER A 151 -20.08 11.35 -6.32
C SER A 151 -20.86 11.51 -5.01
N ALA A 152 -21.41 10.42 -4.49
CA ALA A 152 -22.24 10.47 -3.28
C ALA A 152 -21.40 10.35 -1.99
N ARG A 153 -21.68 11.18 -0.98
CA ARG A 153 -21.07 11.10 0.35
C ARG A 153 -21.27 9.74 1.02
N MET A 154 -22.34 9.03 0.69
CA MET A 154 -22.64 7.68 1.18
C MET A 154 -21.63 6.66 0.69
N VAL A 155 -21.22 6.72 -0.59
CA VAL A 155 -20.20 5.84 -1.18
C VAL A 155 -18.85 6.07 -0.50
N THR A 156 -18.46 7.32 -0.28
CA THR A 156 -17.22 7.66 0.45
C THR A 156 -17.21 7.08 1.86
N ARG A 157 -18.33 7.09 2.57
CA ARG A 157 -18.44 6.46 3.90
C ARG A 157 -18.38 4.94 3.83
N ALA A 158 -19.02 4.33 2.83
CA ALA A 158 -18.96 2.88 2.62
C ALA A 158 -17.54 2.41 2.37
N ILE A 159 -16.78 3.09 1.51
CA ILE A 159 -15.37 2.81 1.24
C ILE A 159 -14.53 2.92 2.51
N SER A 160 -14.69 3.99 3.29
CA SER A 160 -13.95 4.19 4.54
C SER A 160 -14.25 3.09 5.56
N ASN A 161 -15.50 2.64 5.65
CA ASN A 161 -15.89 1.54 6.53
C ASN A 161 -15.33 0.19 6.03
N ALA A 162 -15.29 -0.04 4.72
CA ALA A 162 -14.68 -1.21 4.14
C ALA A 162 -13.18 -1.27 4.48
N GLN A 163 -12.43 -0.20 4.24
CA GLN A 163 -11.01 -0.11 4.61
C GLN A 163 -10.79 -0.39 6.10
N LYS A 164 -11.61 0.20 6.98
CA LYS A 164 -11.50 -0.05 8.43
C LYS A 164 -11.71 -1.52 8.81
N LYS A 165 -12.65 -2.20 8.17
CA LYS A 165 -12.88 -3.64 8.40
C LYS A 165 -11.68 -4.49 7.95
N VAL A 166 -11.09 -4.19 6.80
CA VAL A 166 -9.87 -4.85 6.31
C VAL A 166 -8.70 -4.62 7.26
N GLU A 167 -8.51 -3.37 7.71
CA GLU A 167 -7.45 -3.03 8.67
C GLU A 167 -7.58 -3.81 9.97
N VAL A 168 -8.79 -3.91 10.53
CA VAL A 168 -9.06 -4.68 11.76
C VAL A 168 -8.77 -6.18 11.55
N ARG A 169 -9.20 -6.75 10.41
CA ARG A 169 -8.91 -8.14 10.08
C ARG A 169 -7.40 -8.40 9.96
N ASN A 170 -6.71 -7.56 9.20
CA ASN A 170 -5.27 -7.70 9.01
C ASN A 170 -4.48 -7.46 10.30
N PHE A 171 -4.97 -6.58 11.17
CA PHE A 171 -4.42 -6.41 12.52
C PHE A 171 -4.58 -7.68 13.36
N GLY A 172 -5.76 -8.31 13.35
CA GLY A 172 -6.00 -9.56 14.06
C GLY A 172 -5.05 -10.67 13.60
N ILE A 173 -4.89 -10.85 12.28
CA ILE A 173 -3.96 -11.85 11.72
C ILE A 173 -2.54 -11.59 12.21
N ARG A 174 -2.06 -10.34 12.13
CA ARG A 174 -0.71 -9.99 12.60
C ARG A 174 -0.54 -10.20 14.10
N LYS A 175 -1.57 -9.91 14.89
CA LYS A 175 -1.54 -10.13 16.33
C LYS A 175 -1.36 -11.63 16.66
N HIS A 176 -2.12 -12.49 16.01
CA HIS A 176 -1.97 -13.95 16.19
C HIS A 176 -0.58 -14.44 15.76
N LEU A 177 -0.02 -13.93 14.66
CA LEU A 177 1.34 -14.29 14.26
C LEU A 177 2.38 -13.90 15.32
N LEU A 178 2.23 -12.72 15.94
CA LEU A 178 3.11 -12.29 17.04
C LEU A 178 2.95 -13.17 18.28
N GLU A 179 1.72 -13.58 18.63
CA GLU A 179 1.47 -14.48 19.75
C GLU A 179 2.17 -15.84 19.55
N TYR A 180 2.18 -16.38 18.33
CA TYR A 180 2.97 -17.57 17.99
C TYR A 180 4.47 -17.33 18.05
N ASP A 181 4.94 -16.21 17.52
CA ASP A 181 6.37 -15.87 17.52
C ASP A 181 6.90 -15.67 18.95
N ASP A 182 6.10 -15.13 19.87
CA ASP A 182 6.47 -14.99 21.27
C ASP A 182 6.73 -16.34 21.94
N VAL A 183 5.91 -17.35 21.67
CA VAL A 183 6.13 -18.72 22.18
C VAL A 183 7.43 -19.31 21.63
N MET A 184 7.66 -19.15 20.32
CA MET A 184 8.89 -19.61 19.68
C MET A 184 10.12 -18.87 20.19
N ASN A 185 10.00 -17.58 20.48
CA ASN A 185 11.08 -16.78 21.06
C ASN A 185 11.41 -17.20 22.49
N GLN A 186 10.42 -17.51 23.30
CA GLN A 186 10.65 -18.05 24.65
C GLN A 186 11.42 -19.38 24.58
N GLN A 187 11.02 -20.30 23.72
CA GLN A 187 11.75 -21.56 23.51
C GLN A 187 13.19 -21.31 23.02
N ARG A 188 13.36 -20.42 22.07
CA ARG A 188 14.68 -20.02 21.56
C ARG A 188 15.55 -19.45 22.66
N GLN A 189 15.00 -18.60 23.52
CA GLN A 189 15.72 -17.98 24.62
C GLN A 189 16.25 -19.02 25.60
N VAL A 190 15.44 -20.00 26.01
CA VAL A 190 15.89 -21.10 26.85
C VAL A 190 17.08 -21.87 26.23
N VAL A 191 17.00 -22.18 24.94
CA VAL A 191 18.08 -22.89 24.23
C VAL A 191 19.34 -22.02 24.15
N TYR A 192 19.20 -20.74 23.88
CA TYR A 192 20.35 -19.82 23.82
C TYR A 192 20.98 -19.59 25.20
N ASP A 193 20.20 -19.52 26.25
CA ASP A 193 20.70 -19.37 27.63
C ASP A 193 21.53 -20.62 28.02
N LEU A 194 21.02 -21.80 27.75
CA LEU A 194 21.78 -23.05 27.94
C LEU A 194 23.09 -23.08 27.12
N ARG A 195 23.01 -22.64 25.86
CA ARG A 195 24.19 -22.54 25.01
C ARG A 195 25.22 -21.56 25.56
N ASN A 196 24.78 -20.41 26.02
CA ASN A 196 25.66 -19.38 26.57
C ASN A 196 26.31 -19.84 27.88
N GLN A 197 25.58 -20.54 28.76
CA GLN A 197 26.14 -21.18 29.96
C GLN A 197 27.24 -22.20 29.60
N ALA A 198 26.98 -23.02 28.58
CA ALA A 198 27.97 -23.98 28.11
C ALA A 198 29.21 -23.29 27.53
N LEU A 199 29.07 -22.21 26.79
CA LEU A 199 30.17 -21.44 26.21
C LEU A 199 30.96 -20.65 27.28
N ALA A 200 30.31 -20.21 28.33
CA ALA A 200 30.95 -19.54 29.47
C ALA A 200 31.73 -20.50 30.36
N GLY A 201 31.64 -21.80 30.15
CA GLY A 201 32.29 -22.82 30.98
C GLY A 201 31.63 -23.02 32.35
N GLU A 202 30.39 -22.59 32.50
CA GLU A 202 29.61 -22.84 33.71
C GLU A 202 29.33 -24.35 33.86
N ASN A 203 29.27 -24.80 35.10
CA ASN A 203 29.13 -26.24 35.42
C ASN A 203 27.74 -26.75 35.03
N MET A 204 27.64 -27.35 33.86
CA MET A 204 26.41 -27.92 33.34
C MET A 204 26.11 -29.36 33.78
N GLN A 205 26.90 -29.87 34.74
CA GLN A 205 26.84 -31.29 35.13
C GLN A 205 25.47 -31.66 35.68
N GLU A 206 24.82 -30.80 36.46
CA GLU A 206 23.46 -31.02 36.97
C GLU A 206 22.42 -31.06 35.84
N GLY A 207 22.50 -30.14 34.87
CA GLY A 207 21.58 -30.11 33.73
C GLY A 207 21.70 -31.32 32.81
N VAL A 208 22.93 -31.79 32.57
CA VAL A 208 23.18 -33.00 31.80
C VAL A 208 22.72 -34.25 32.56
N CYS A 209 22.95 -34.32 33.86
CA CYS A 209 22.43 -35.42 34.68
C CYS A 209 20.90 -35.50 34.65
N LEU A 210 20.20 -34.38 34.75
CA LEU A 210 18.75 -34.32 34.66
C LEU A 210 18.22 -34.79 33.31
N LEU A 211 18.89 -34.45 32.21
CA LEU A 211 18.52 -34.90 30.86
C LEU A 211 18.66 -36.42 30.68
N TYR A 212 19.70 -37.04 31.30
CA TYR A 212 19.91 -38.48 31.25
C TYR A 212 19.04 -39.27 32.24
N THR A 213 18.63 -38.67 33.34
CA THR A 213 17.84 -39.33 34.40
C THR A 213 16.32 -39.09 34.26
N SER A 214 15.91 -38.10 33.48
CA SER A 214 14.50 -37.86 33.20
C SER A 214 13.92 -38.91 32.27
N PRO A 215 12.79 -39.57 32.62
CA PRO A 215 12.17 -40.54 31.75
C PRO A 215 11.74 -39.88 30.43
N SER A 216 12.17 -40.46 29.33
CA SER A 216 11.75 -40.01 27.99
C SER A 216 10.25 -40.28 27.79
N PRO A 217 9.52 -39.43 27.09
CA PRO A 217 8.13 -39.71 26.68
C PRO A 217 7.98 -40.99 25.85
N ARG A 218 9.13 -41.56 25.35
CA ARG A 218 9.20 -42.82 24.61
C ARG A 218 9.53 -44.04 25.48
N ASP A 219 9.90 -43.81 26.75
CA ASP A 219 10.19 -44.93 27.63
C ASP A 219 8.90 -45.67 27.97
N PRO A 220 8.87 -46.99 27.87
CA PRO A 220 7.72 -47.79 28.24
C PRO A 220 7.39 -47.53 29.70
N LYS A 221 6.14 -47.20 30.00
CA LYS A 221 5.65 -47.04 31.38
C LYS A 221 5.84 -48.39 32.08
N SER A 222 6.78 -48.42 33.01
CA SER A 222 6.93 -49.54 33.98
C SER A 222 5.76 -49.62 34.91
#